data_6a04b435f0f16e1f65ddb23884697e6a
#
_entry.id   6a04b435f0f16e1f65ddb23884697e6a
#
_cell.length_a   1.000
_cell.length_b   1.000
_cell.length_c   1.000
_cell.angle_alpha   90.00
_cell.angle_beta   90.00
_cell.angle_gamma   90.00
#
_symmetry.space_group_name_H-M   'P 1'
#
loop_
_entity.id
_entity.type
_entity.pdbx_description
1 polymer ?
#
loop_
_entity_poly.entity_id
_entity_poly.type
_entity_poly.pdbx_seq_one_letter_code
_entity_poly.pdbx_strand_id
1 'polypeptide(L)'
;MYNKYGMGVLTRQKSENTPHWVKWIHEVIGIIHCFECLQLHECWFAADKLPDYPHHENCHCRLETIDYLLVQMNASIYSDYRKFDPYLFNTNGLQTHNKEKLFIEWGYTVEDARWLQAEIERQAREKYITGEYILGKLNWNGQRISIRITIPRKDGSGDVSFITGWMVEPNGKLRLTTPYGGK
;
A
#
# COMPACT_ATOMS: atom_id res chain seq x y z
N MET A 1 36.67 1.57 39.87
CA MET A 1 35.55 0.54 39.72
C MET A 1 34.77 0.89 38.49
N TYR A 2 34.91 0.10 37.44
CA TYR A 2 34.18 0.27 36.18
C TYR A 2 32.75 -0.24 36.32
N ASN A 3 31.78 0.58 35.97
CA ASN A 3 30.40 0.14 35.79
C ASN A 3 30.13 -0.02 34.30
N LYS A 4 30.22 -1.26 33.83
CA LYS A 4 29.73 -1.73 32.52
C LYS A 4 28.22 -1.84 32.58
N TYR A 5 27.58 -1.45 31.48
CA TYR A 5 26.20 -1.55 31.02
C TYR A 5 25.45 -0.21 31.01
N GLY A 6 25.94 0.69 30.17
CA GLY A 6 25.14 1.79 29.65
C GLY A 6 24.22 1.23 28.53
N MET A 7 23.09 0.62 28.88
CA MET A 7 21.98 0.54 27.92
C MET A 7 21.36 1.92 27.82
N GLY A 8 21.80 2.68 26.82
CA GLY A 8 21.10 3.86 26.38
C GLY A 8 19.70 3.43 25.92
N VAL A 9 18.71 3.73 26.73
CA VAL A 9 17.31 3.71 26.30
C VAL A 9 17.23 4.72 25.16
N LEU A 10 17.21 4.24 23.94
CA LEU A 10 16.86 5.04 22.77
C LEU A 10 15.39 5.42 22.92
N THR A 11 15.10 6.47 23.71
CA THR A 11 13.86 7.21 23.59
C THR A 11 13.89 7.90 22.25
N ARG A 12 13.45 7.18 21.21
CA ARG A 12 13.17 7.76 19.91
C ARG A 12 12.04 8.75 20.11
N GLN A 13 12.38 10.05 20.13
CA GLN A 13 11.37 11.11 20.04
C GLN A 13 10.53 10.78 18.80
N LYS A 14 9.23 10.50 18.99
CA LYS A 14 8.26 10.49 17.90
C LYS A 14 8.40 11.82 17.20
N SER A 15 8.80 11.85 15.94
CA SER A 15 8.73 13.09 15.16
C SER A 15 7.26 13.51 15.13
N GLU A 16 6.97 14.79 15.27
CA GLU A 16 5.61 15.36 15.26
C GLU A 16 4.83 14.99 13.97
N ASN A 17 5.53 14.51 12.94
CA ASN A 17 4.99 14.08 11.64
C ASN A 17 4.81 12.55 11.47
N THR A 18 4.99 11.75 12.52
CA THR A 18 4.75 10.31 12.40
C THR A 18 3.26 10.04 12.37
N PRO A 19 2.70 9.41 11.32
CA PRO A 19 1.27 9.20 11.22
C PRO A 19 0.80 8.31 12.37
N HIS A 20 -0.35 8.64 12.92
CA HIS A 20 -1.07 7.79 13.85
C HIS A 20 -1.72 6.66 13.05
N TRP A 21 -1.63 5.43 13.53
CA TRP A 21 -2.14 4.25 12.86
C TRP A 21 -3.24 3.58 13.65
N VAL A 22 -4.22 3.06 12.95
CA VAL A 22 -5.33 2.31 13.51
C VAL A 22 -5.54 1.00 12.77
N LYS A 23 -6.02 0.01 13.51
CA LYS A 23 -6.49 -1.27 13.01
C LYS A 23 -8.01 -1.29 13.09
N TRP A 24 -8.66 -1.63 12.00
CA TRP A 24 -10.11 -1.77 11.95
C TRP A 24 -10.52 -3.13 12.51
N ILE A 25 -11.36 -3.14 13.52
CA ILE A 25 -11.90 -4.35 14.11
C ILE A 25 -13.39 -4.41 13.89
N HIS A 26 -13.82 -5.39 13.12
CA HIS A 26 -15.23 -5.72 12.98
C HIS A 26 -15.64 -6.62 14.13
N GLU A 27 -16.60 -6.18 14.95
CA GLU A 27 -17.15 -6.97 16.04
C GLU A 27 -18.39 -7.72 15.56
N VAL A 28 -18.43 -9.01 15.84
CA VAL A 28 -19.55 -9.88 15.53
C VAL A 28 -20.58 -9.76 16.64
N ILE A 29 -21.68 -9.04 16.37
CA ILE A 29 -22.83 -8.98 17.30
C ILE A 29 -24.04 -9.61 16.63
N GLY A 30 -24.38 -10.83 17.04
CA GLY A 30 -25.53 -11.57 16.48
C GLY A 30 -25.26 -12.19 15.10
N ILE A 31 -26.31 -12.36 14.32
CA ILE A 31 -26.29 -13.11 13.03
C ILE A 31 -26.05 -12.18 11.83
N ILE A 32 -26.24 -10.88 12.01
CA ILE A 32 -26.17 -9.92 10.89
C ILE A 32 -24.76 -9.32 10.82
N HIS A 33 -24.03 -9.67 9.78
CA HIS A 33 -22.72 -9.10 9.47
C HIS A 33 -22.84 -8.08 8.35
N CYS A 34 -22.29 -6.89 8.57
CA CYS A 34 -22.05 -5.99 7.45
C CYS A 34 -20.89 -6.54 6.61
N PHE A 35 -21.18 -6.91 5.38
CA PHE A 35 -20.18 -7.49 4.48
C PHE A 35 -18.99 -6.52 4.23
N GLU A 36 -19.27 -5.24 4.09
CA GLU A 36 -18.23 -4.22 3.87
C GLU A 36 -17.34 -4.05 5.10
N CYS A 37 -17.92 -4.00 6.30
CA CYS A 37 -17.15 -3.95 7.53
C CYS A 37 -16.27 -5.20 7.73
N LEU A 38 -16.74 -6.36 7.28
CA LEU A 38 -15.96 -7.58 7.31
C LEU A 38 -14.72 -7.51 6.39
N GLN A 39 -14.83 -6.83 5.26
CA GLN A 39 -13.69 -6.61 4.35
C GLN A 39 -12.61 -5.70 4.95
N LEU A 40 -12.98 -4.86 5.92
CA LEU A 40 -12.05 -3.98 6.63
C LEU A 40 -11.42 -4.64 7.86
N HIS A 41 -11.95 -5.78 8.31
CA HIS A 41 -11.49 -6.44 9.52
C HIS A 41 -9.99 -6.73 9.45
N GLU A 42 -9.28 -6.34 10.52
CA GLU A 42 -7.82 -6.40 10.67
C GLU A 42 -7.00 -5.58 9.64
N CYS A 43 -7.62 -4.77 8.78
CA CYS A 43 -6.90 -3.85 7.92
C CYS A 43 -6.35 -2.66 8.71
N TRP A 44 -5.18 -2.17 8.28
CA TRP A 44 -4.47 -1.07 8.92
C TRP A 44 -4.53 0.20 8.07
N PHE A 45 -4.82 1.32 8.73
CA PHE A 45 -4.92 2.62 8.06
C PHE A 45 -4.20 3.70 8.87
N ALA A 46 -3.63 4.68 8.17
CA ALA A 46 -3.29 5.96 8.80
C ALA A 46 -4.58 6.62 9.28
N ALA A 47 -4.63 7.11 10.52
CA ALA A 47 -5.86 7.53 11.17
C ALA A 47 -6.56 8.72 10.47
N ASP A 48 -5.81 9.55 9.75
CA ASP A 48 -6.31 10.65 8.92
C ASP A 48 -6.72 10.21 7.50
N LYS A 49 -6.52 8.92 7.16
CA LYS A 49 -6.75 8.34 5.83
C LYS A 49 -7.34 6.94 5.93
N LEU A 50 -8.44 6.82 6.64
CA LEU A 50 -9.19 5.57 6.77
C LEU A 50 -10.55 5.70 6.07
N PRO A 51 -11.21 4.58 5.73
CA PRO A 51 -12.60 4.58 5.28
C PRO A 51 -13.50 5.31 6.28
N ASP A 52 -14.62 5.85 5.81
CA ASP A 52 -15.60 6.55 6.66
C ASP A 52 -15.94 5.72 7.91
N TYR A 53 -15.87 6.36 9.07
CA TYR A 53 -16.13 5.71 10.35
C TYR A 53 -17.06 6.56 11.24
N PRO A 54 -18.16 6.00 11.79
CA PRO A 54 -18.68 4.63 11.52
C PRO A 54 -19.09 4.45 10.06
N HIS A 55 -18.91 3.26 9.52
CA HIS A 55 -19.10 3.00 8.08
C HIS A 55 -20.57 3.06 7.64
N HIS A 56 -21.49 2.77 8.54
CA HIS A 56 -22.94 2.84 8.35
C HIS A 56 -23.65 3.02 9.70
N GLU A 57 -24.95 3.32 9.66
CA GLU A 57 -25.79 3.35 10.86
C GLU A 57 -25.76 1.98 11.57
N ASN A 58 -25.68 2.01 12.91
CA ASN A 58 -25.53 0.80 13.74
C ASN A 58 -24.28 -0.04 13.46
N CYS A 59 -23.20 0.59 13.03
CA CYS A 59 -21.91 -0.07 12.88
C CYS A 59 -21.33 -0.45 14.26
N HIS A 60 -20.96 -1.72 14.41
CA HIS A 60 -20.34 -2.26 15.63
C HIS A 60 -18.83 -2.45 15.49
N CYS A 61 -18.22 -1.84 14.48
CA CYS A 61 -16.78 -1.82 14.36
C CYS A 61 -16.14 -0.89 15.37
N ARG A 62 -14.90 -1.15 15.73
CA ARG A 62 -14.05 -0.26 16.52
C ARG A 62 -12.69 -0.08 15.88
N LEU A 63 -12.02 0.98 16.23
CA LEU A 63 -10.67 1.28 15.79
C LEU A 63 -9.71 1.05 16.97
N GLU A 64 -8.70 0.24 16.78
CA GLU A 64 -7.61 0.03 17.75
C GLU A 64 -6.37 0.80 17.31
N THR A 65 -5.76 1.55 18.21
CA THR A 65 -4.48 2.21 17.96
C THR A 65 -3.38 1.19 17.74
N ILE A 66 -2.57 1.38 16.70
CA ILE A 66 -1.39 0.56 16.40
C ILE A 66 -0.13 1.40 16.59
N ASP A 67 0.88 0.81 17.24
CA ASP A 67 2.19 1.44 17.33
C ASP A 67 2.84 1.55 15.94
N TYR A 68 3.40 2.72 15.64
CA TYR A 68 4.06 2.97 14.35
C TYR A 68 5.21 2.00 14.07
N LEU A 69 5.96 1.60 15.09
CA LEU A 69 7.04 0.62 14.93
C LEU A 69 6.50 -0.74 14.48
N LEU A 70 5.33 -1.14 15.00
CA LEU A 70 4.67 -2.37 14.56
C LEU A 70 4.27 -2.30 13.10
N VAL A 71 3.72 -1.15 12.64
CA VAL A 71 3.41 -0.91 11.23
C VAL A 71 4.68 -0.98 10.38
N GLN A 72 5.74 -0.30 10.80
CA GLN A 72 7.02 -0.28 10.09
C GLN A 72 7.63 -1.68 9.92
N MET A 73 7.52 -2.53 10.93
CA MET A 73 8.09 -3.89 10.92
C MET A 73 7.25 -4.88 10.12
N ASN A 74 5.92 -4.73 10.14
CA ASN A 74 5.00 -5.77 9.64
C ASN A 74 4.27 -5.41 8.35
N ALA A 75 4.32 -4.14 7.89
CA ALA A 75 3.78 -3.78 6.58
C ALA A 75 4.51 -4.57 5.50
N SER A 76 3.81 -5.48 4.88
CA SER A 76 4.33 -6.35 3.83
C SER A 76 3.67 -6.05 2.50
N ILE A 77 4.41 -6.31 1.43
CA ILE A 77 3.99 -6.05 0.05
C ILE A 77 4.03 -7.34 -0.74
N TYR A 78 3.04 -7.52 -1.58
CA TYR A 78 3.01 -8.60 -2.56
C TYR A 78 2.56 -8.07 -3.93
N SER A 79 3.34 -8.38 -4.95
CA SER A 79 2.94 -8.22 -6.34
C SER A 79 3.22 -9.49 -7.14
N ASP A 80 2.27 -9.89 -7.97
CA ASP A 80 2.46 -11.00 -8.89
C ASP A 80 3.29 -10.51 -10.09
N TYR A 81 4.41 -11.16 -10.38
CA TYR A 81 5.28 -10.82 -11.52
C TYR A 81 4.52 -10.77 -12.84
N ARG A 82 3.49 -11.61 -13.01
CA ARG A 82 2.64 -11.62 -14.21
C ARG A 82 1.94 -10.28 -14.48
N LYS A 83 1.87 -9.39 -13.48
CA LYS A 83 1.37 -8.02 -13.67
C LYS A 83 2.37 -7.11 -14.39
N PHE A 84 3.62 -7.50 -14.46
CA PHE A 84 4.68 -6.82 -15.20
C PHE A 84 4.92 -7.51 -16.54
N ASP A 85 5.18 -8.80 -16.53
CA ASP A 85 5.31 -9.65 -17.69
C ASP A 85 4.40 -10.89 -17.53
N PRO A 86 3.42 -11.12 -18.42
CA PRO A 86 3.18 -10.41 -19.69
C PRO A 86 2.20 -9.21 -19.62
N TYR A 87 1.61 -8.90 -18.45
CA TYR A 87 0.48 -7.95 -18.43
C TYR A 87 0.89 -6.50 -18.78
N LEU A 88 1.87 -5.89 -18.08
CA LEU A 88 2.24 -4.49 -18.31
C LEU A 88 2.90 -4.30 -19.69
N PHE A 89 3.86 -5.16 -20.02
CA PHE A 89 4.60 -5.10 -21.27
C PHE A 89 3.95 -5.82 -22.44
N ASN A 90 2.78 -6.45 -22.22
CA ASN A 90 1.97 -7.11 -23.25
C ASN A 90 2.75 -8.10 -24.13
N THR A 91 3.71 -8.81 -23.54
CA THR A 91 4.61 -9.72 -24.29
C THR A 91 3.91 -10.90 -24.95
N ASN A 92 2.69 -11.23 -24.51
CA ASN A 92 1.84 -12.24 -25.14
C ASN A 92 0.80 -11.68 -26.13
N GLY A 93 0.74 -10.35 -26.32
CA GLY A 93 -0.18 -9.69 -27.24
C GLY A 93 -1.67 -9.77 -26.85
N LEU A 94 -1.99 -10.23 -25.64
CA LEU A 94 -3.37 -10.45 -25.20
C LEU A 94 -4.01 -9.22 -24.53
N GLN A 95 -3.22 -8.19 -24.25
CA GLN A 95 -3.70 -7.00 -23.54
C GLN A 95 -4.17 -5.92 -24.51
N THR A 96 -5.25 -5.25 -24.18
CA THR A 96 -5.85 -4.17 -24.99
C THR A 96 -5.62 -2.76 -24.45
N HIS A 97 -4.85 -2.62 -23.36
CA HIS A 97 -4.77 -1.37 -22.62
C HIS A 97 -3.66 -0.40 -23.06
N ASN A 98 -2.75 -0.78 -23.92
CA ASN A 98 -1.61 0.04 -24.43
C ASN A 98 -0.72 0.66 -23.31
N LYS A 99 -0.70 0.09 -22.10
CA LYS A 99 0.11 0.62 -20.98
C LYS A 99 1.61 0.51 -21.26
N GLU A 100 2.01 -0.51 -22.00
CA GLU A 100 3.38 -0.76 -22.43
C GLU A 100 3.97 0.44 -23.17
N LYS A 101 3.18 1.15 -23.98
CA LYS A 101 3.66 2.29 -24.77
C LYS A 101 4.27 3.40 -23.93
N LEU A 102 3.67 3.67 -22.76
CA LEU A 102 4.18 4.69 -21.84
C LEU A 102 5.53 4.27 -21.23
N PHE A 103 5.64 3.02 -20.81
CA PHE A 103 6.90 2.52 -20.24
C PHE A 103 8.00 2.47 -21.31
N ILE A 104 7.67 2.08 -22.54
CA ILE A 104 8.60 2.11 -23.68
C ILE A 104 9.03 3.56 -23.98
N GLU A 105 8.10 4.52 -23.96
CA GLU A 105 8.41 5.95 -24.13
C GLU A 105 9.37 6.47 -23.05
N TRP A 106 9.31 5.91 -21.85
CA TRP A 106 10.22 6.22 -20.75
C TRP A 106 11.55 5.44 -20.80
N GLY A 107 11.72 4.62 -21.84
CA GLY A 107 12.92 3.81 -22.10
C GLY A 107 12.94 2.45 -21.42
N TYR A 108 11.83 2.01 -20.81
CA TYR A 108 11.73 0.71 -20.16
C TYR A 108 11.26 -0.38 -21.12
N THR A 109 11.82 -1.58 -20.95
CA THR A 109 11.45 -2.78 -21.72
C THR A 109 11.03 -3.92 -20.78
N VAL A 110 10.63 -5.04 -21.33
CA VAL A 110 10.32 -6.24 -20.55
C VAL A 110 11.52 -6.73 -19.73
N GLU A 111 12.74 -6.47 -20.16
CA GLU A 111 13.96 -6.82 -19.41
C GLU A 111 14.04 -6.05 -18.07
N ASP A 112 13.39 -4.91 -17.99
CA ASP A 112 13.31 -4.11 -16.78
C ASP A 112 12.17 -4.52 -15.83
N ALA A 113 11.34 -5.49 -16.21
CA ALA A 113 10.14 -5.87 -15.46
C ALA A 113 10.42 -6.22 -14.00
N ARG A 114 11.53 -6.92 -13.73
CA ARG A 114 11.96 -7.27 -12.36
C ARG A 114 12.39 -6.05 -11.56
N TRP A 115 13.14 -5.16 -12.17
CA TRP A 115 13.54 -3.91 -11.52
C TRP A 115 12.33 -3.03 -11.21
N LEU A 116 11.41 -2.88 -12.17
CA LEU A 116 10.16 -2.14 -11.97
C LEU A 116 9.31 -2.74 -10.85
N GLN A 117 9.19 -4.06 -10.78
CA GLN A 117 8.50 -4.73 -9.69
C GLN A 117 9.10 -4.35 -8.34
N ALA A 118 10.42 -4.53 -8.19
CA ALA A 118 11.11 -4.25 -6.94
C ALA A 118 11.02 -2.78 -6.52
N GLU A 119 11.19 -1.85 -7.47
CA GLU A 119 11.13 -0.42 -7.19
C GLU A 119 9.73 0.05 -6.84
N ILE A 120 8.70 -0.45 -7.53
CA ILE A 120 7.30 -0.16 -7.20
C ILE A 120 6.94 -0.70 -5.81
N GLU A 121 7.37 -1.91 -5.47
CA GLU A 121 7.15 -2.50 -4.14
C GLU A 121 7.85 -1.69 -3.04
N ARG A 122 9.12 -1.32 -3.26
CA ARG A 122 9.91 -0.53 -2.32
C ARG A 122 9.21 0.80 -2.00
N GLN A 123 8.90 1.59 -3.03
CA GLN A 123 8.25 2.89 -2.84
C GLN A 123 6.84 2.76 -2.25
N ALA A 124 6.06 1.77 -2.69
CA ALA A 124 4.73 1.57 -2.17
C ALA A 124 4.74 1.21 -0.69
N ARG A 125 5.69 0.37 -0.25
CA ARG A 125 5.86 0.06 1.17
C ARG A 125 6.22 1.29 2.00
N GLU A 126 7.21 2.07 1.55
CA GLU A 126 7.63 3.30 2.24
C GLU A 126 6.46 4.29 2.37
N LYS A 127 5.77 4.56 1.26
CA LYS A 127 4.65 5.51 1.22
C LYS A 127 3.43 5.01 2.01
N TYR A 128 3.17 3.72 2.01
CA TYR A 128 2.12 3.19 2.87
C TYR A 128 2.45 3.40 4.35
N ILE A 129 3.65 3.05 4.79
CA ILE A 129 4.08 3.23 6.19
C ILE A 129 4.01 4.70 6.63
N THR A 130 4.29 5.65 5.74
CA THR A 130 4.20 7.09 6.03
C THR A 130 2.80 7.67 5.83
N GLY A 131 1.81 6.86 5.43
CA GLY A 131 0.44 7.32 5.19
C GLY A 131 0.26 8.07 3.86
N GLU A 132 1.22 7.98 2.94
CA GLU A 132 1.18 8.66 1.64
C GLU A 132 0.40 7.86 0.59
N TYR A 133 -0.89 7.67 0.83
CA TYR A 133 -1.79 7.01 -0.11
C TYR A 133 -3.14 7.73 -0.18
N ILE A 134 -3.92 7.41 -1.20
CA ILE A 134 -5.27 7.91 -1.40
C ILE A 134 -6.24 6.73 -1.33
N LEU A 135 -7.29 6.86 -0.52
CA LEU A 135 -8.37 5.87 -0.46
C LEU A 135 -9.09 5.79 -1.79
N GLY A 136 -9.30 4.58 -2.26
CA GLY A 136 -10.14 4.27 -3.39
C GLY A 136 -11.46 3.64 -2.96
N LYS A 137 -12.08 2.90 -3.87
CA LYS A 137 -13.36 2.24 -3.61
C LYS A 137 -13.19 1.03 -2.70
N LEU A 138 -14.03 0.94 -1.66
CA LEU A 138 -14.27 -0.29 -0.93
C LEU A 138 -15.21 -1.20 -1.76
N ASN A 139 -14.87 -2.47 -1.85
CA ASN A 139 -15.71 -3.48 -2.49
C ASN A 139 -15.45 -4.85 -1.85
N TRP A 140 -16.09 -5.88 -2.37
CA TRP A 140 -15.96 -7.26 -1.89
C TRP A 140 -14.53 -7.85 -1.84
N ASN A 141 -13.57 -7.23 -2.54
CA ASN A 141 -12.15 -7.64 -2.49
C ASN A 141 -11.36 -6.89 -1.42
N GLY A 142 -11.96 -5.91 -0.72
CA GLY A 142 -11.35 -5.08 0.30
C GLY A 142 -11.23 -3.60 -0.08
N GLN A 143 -10.47 -2.86 0.70
CA GLN A 143 -10.23 -1.44 0.50
C GLN A 143 -9.11 -1.21 -0.50
N ARG A 144 -9.43 -0.57 -1.62
CA ARG A 144 -8.42 -0.10 -2.57
C ARG A 144 -7.74 1.17 -2.06
N ILE A 145 -6.46 1.26 -2.32
CA ILE A 145 -5.71 2.50 -2.19
C ILE A 145 -4.91 2.77 -3.47
N SER A 146 -4.58 4.02 -3.68
CA SER A 146 -3.70 4.46 -4.77
C SER A 146 -2.43 5.06 -4.20
N ILE A 147 -1.29 4.67 -4.77
CA ILE A 147 0.03 5.18 -4.37
C ILE A 147 0.73 5.70 -5.63
N ARG A 148 1.26 6.93 -5.53
CA ARG A 148 2.07 7.54 -6.59
C ARG A 148 3.48 7.00 -6.51
N ILE A 149 3.98 6.50 -7.64
CA ILE A 149 5.35 6.01 -7.83
C ILE A 149 6.08 6.97 -8.75
N THR A 150 7.34 7.22 -8.49
CA THR A 150 8.21 8.06 -9.31
C THR A 150 9.45 7.27 -9.70
N ILE A 151 9.74 7.20 -10.99
CA ILE A 151 10.91 6.51 -11.52
C ILE A 151 11.67 7.41 -12.50
N PRO A 152 12.99 7.28 -12.63
CA PRO A 152 13.76 8.04 -13.62
C PRO A 152 13.41 7.59 -15.04
N ARG A 153 13.47 8.49 -15.99
CA ARG A 153 13.55 8.10 -17.40
C ARG A 153 14.92 7.51 -17.69
N LYS A 154 14.96 6.46 -18.50
CA LYS A 154 16.23 5.78 -18.81
C LYS A 154 17.20 6.63 -19.66
N ASP A 155 16.69 7.62 -20.36
CA ASP A 155 17.48 8.58 -21.14
C ASP A 155 18.10 9.71 -20.29
N GLY A 156 17.82 9.73 -18.97
CA GLY A 156 18.31 10.76 -18.06
C GLY A 156 17.59 12.10 -18.16
N SER A 157 16.50 12.21 -18.92
CA SER A 157 15.75 13.46 -19.11
C SER A 157 14.88 13.87 -17.89
N GLY A 158 15.00 13.18 -16.76
CA GLY A 158 14.28 13.46 -15.53
C GLY A 158 13.42 12.29 -15.06
N ASP A 159 12.45 12.57 -14.20
CA ASP A 159 11.60 11.58 -13.57
C ASP A 159 10.18 11.57 -14.16
N VAL A 160 9.53 10.43 -14.08
CA VAL A 160 8.12 10.26 -14.39
C VAL A 160 7.37 9.73 -13.20
N SER A 161 6.16 10.21 -12.99
CA SER A 161 5.28 9.76 -11.90
C SER A 161 4.00 9.14 -12.46
N PHE A 162 3.56 8.09 -11.82
CA PHE A 162 2.31 7.40 -12.16
C PHE A 162 1.65 6.80 -10.92
N ILE A 163 0.39 6.43 -11.05
CA ILE A 163 -0.39 5.86 -9.96
C ILE A 163 -0.38 4.34 -10.07
N THR A 164 -0.15 3.68 -8.95
CA THR A 164 -0.32 2.23 -8.78
C THR A 164 -1.52 1.96 -7.89
N GLY A 165 -2.23 0.87 -8.16
CA GLY A 165 -3.39 0.46 -7.38
C GLY A 165 -3.06 -0.71 -6.47
N TRP A 166 -3.46 -0.62 -5.21
CA TRP A 166 -3.20 -1.62 -4.18
C TRP A 166 -4.49 -2.00 -3.46
N MET A 167 -4.47 -3.17 -2.85
CA MET A 167 -5.51 -3.63 -1.93
C MET A 167 -4.91 -3.70 -0.53
N VAL A 168 -5.53 -3.02 0.42
CA VAL A 168 -5.20 -3.18 1.84
C VAL A 168 -5.81 -4.49 2.32
N GLU A 169 -4.99 -5.36 2.85
CA GLU A 169 -5.35 -6.66 3.39
C GLU A 169 -5.08 -6.70 4.90
N PRO A 170 -5.64 -7.69 5.64
CA PRO A 170 -5.43 -7.82 7.07
C PRO A 170 -3.97 -7.77 7.49
N ASN A 171 -3.70 -7.30 8.70
CA ASN A 171 -2.37 -7.21 9.31
C ASN A 171 -1.37 -6.33 8.52
N GLY A 172 -1.86 -5.30 7.84
CA GLY A 172 -1.03 -4.33 7.13
C GLY A 172 -0.43 -4.84 5.82
N LYS A 173 -0.95 -5.92 5.26
CA LYS A 173 -0.50 -6.45 3.97
C LYS A 173 -1.06 -5.64 2.82
N LEU A 174 -0.24 -5.43 1.81
CA LEU A 174 -0.65 -4.79 0.57
C LEU A 174 -0.47 -5.75 -0.61
N ARG A 175 -1.50 -5.86 -1.44
CA ARG A 175 -1.44 -6.61 -2.69
C ARG A 175 -1.60 -5.67 -3.87
N LEU A 176 -0.65 -5.71 -4.80
CA LEU A 176 -0.74 -4.94 -6.04
C LEU A 176 -1.96 -5.39 -6.86
N THR A 177 -2.83 -4.44 -7.22
CA THR A 177 -3.97 -4.68 -8.10
C THR A 177 -3.67 -4.28 -9.53
N THR A 178 -2.99 -3.14 -9.73
CA THR A 178 -2.50 -2.71 -11.04
C THR A 178 -1.18 -1.96 -10.91
N PRO A 179 -0.15 -2.32 -11.72
CA PRO A 179 1.12 -1.60 -11.75
C PRO A 179 1.02 -0.21 -12.39
N TYR A 180 -0.05 0.06 -13.14
CA TYR A 180 -0.33 1.37 -13.71
C TYR A 180 -1.85 1.63 -13.75
N GLY A 181 -2.28 2.66 -13.03
CA GLY A 181 -3.66 3.10 -12.91
C GLY A 181 -3.95 4.50 -13.49
N GLY A 182 -2.92 5.18 -14.00
CA GLY A 182 -3.03 6.54 -14.55
C GLY A 182 -1.83 7.43 -14.18
N LYS A 183 -1.84 8.65 -14.70
CA LYS A 183 -0.84 9.70 -14.40
C LYS A 183 -1.27 10.58 -13.24
#